data_1254b90b60c505543f57465497c9c3b3
#
_entry.id   1254b90b60c505543f57465497c9c3b3
#
_cell.length_a   1.000
_cell.length_b   1.000
_cell.length_c   1.000
_cell.angle_alpha   90.00
_cell.angle_beta   90.00
_cell.angle_gamma   90.00
#
_symmetry.space_group_name_H-M   'P 1'
#
loop_
_entity.id
_entity.type
_entity.pdbx_description
1 polymer ?
#
loop_
_entity_poly.entity_id
_entity_poly.type
_entity_poly.pdbx_seq_one_letter_code
_entity_poly.pdbx_strand_id
1 'polypeptide(L)'
;MNAVRSGGDRPAMWVERNGSKVCWTWNQYYTDVMRFAKACHQLNMSHRSGCAIMGFNAPEWAFSCIGSILNGQVFTGIYITNQADAVLYQTQHSESEVVVVENAEMLKRFTVNLDKYDKVKAFVLWGENQLPEGCTGPKFYLWKDFLKLGEAVKDEVIFAKMSK
;
A
#
# COMPACT_ATOMS: atom_id res chain seq x y z
N MET A 1 8.03 -12.05 -12.54
CA MET A 1 9.20 -12.94 -12.30
C MET A 1 10.19 -12.97 -13.47
N ASN A 2 9.76 -12.94 -14.73
CA ASN A 2 10.70 -12.99 -15.86
C ASN A 2 11.68 -11.80 -15.91
N ALA A 3 11.20 -10.56 -15.66
CA ALA A 3 12.05 -9.36 -15.65
C ALA A 3 13.15 -9.42 -14.58
N VAL A 4 12.85 -9.98 -13.40
CA VAL A 4 13.83 -10.20 -12.33
C VAL A 4 14.90 -11.21 -12.77
N ARG A 5 14.50 -12.32 -13.40
CA ARG A 5 15.43 -13.38 -13.86
C ARG A 5 16.33 -12.92 -15.00
N SER A 6 15.81 -12.10 -15.92
CA SER A 6 16.52 -11.67 -17.13
C SER A 6 17.29 -10.36 -16.98
N GLY A 7 17.05 -9.59 -15.92
CA GLY A 7 17.67 -8.28 -15.77
C GLY A 7 17.39 -7.62 -14.44
N GLY A 8 17.50 -8.37 -13.33
CA GLY A 8 17.14 -7.92 -11.99
C GLY A 8 17.79 -6.60 -11.54
N ASP A 9 19.01 -6.34 -11.97
CA ASP A 9 19.75 -5.12 -11.63
C ASP A 9 19.49 -3.94 -12.60
N ARG A 10 18.72 -4.16 -13.68
CA ARG A 10 18.32 -3.08 -14.57
C ARG A 10 17.29 -2.16 -13.91
N PRO A 11 17.27 -0.86 -14.27
CA PRO A 11 16.24 0.07 -13.83
C PRO A 11 14.83 -0.44 -14.19
N ALA A 12 13.93 -0.46 -13.21
CA ALA A 12 12.52 -0.79 -13.38
C ALA A 12 11.66 0.48 -13.41
N MET A 13 11.91 1.39 -12.50
CA MET A 13 11.21 2.67 -12.39
C MET A 13 12.07 3.69 -11.65
N TRP A 14 11.68 4.96 -11.79
CA TRP A 14 12.30 6.04 -11.06
C TRP A 14 11.27 7.14 -10.74
N VAL A 15 11.59 7.93 -9.75
CA VAL A 15 10.84 9.11 -9.33
C VAL A 15 11.81 10.21 -8.95
N GLU A 16 11.42 11.46 -9.13
CA GLU A 16 12.15 12.60 -8.58
C GLU A 16 11.64 12.91 -7.18
N ARG A 17 12.58 13.02 -6.22
CA ARG A 17 12.29 13.39 -4.84
C ARG A 17 13.34 14.38 -4.35
N ASN A 18 12.89 15.55 -3.88
CA ASN A 18 13.77 16.61 -3.40
C ASN A 18 14.88 16.99 -4.40
N GLY A 19 14.53 17.08 -5.69
CA GLY A 19 15.46 17.40 -6.77
C GLY A 19 16.46 16.30 -7.12
N SER A 20 16.27 15.09 -6.59
CA SER A 20 17.13 13.93 -6.84
C SER A 20 16.35 12.78 -7.46
N LYS A 21 16.97 12.13 -8.46
CA LYS A 21 16.41 10.93 -9.09
C LYS A 21 16.64 9.71 -8.19
N VAL A 22 15.55 9.10 -7.73
CA VAL A 22 15.54 7.83 -7.00
C VAL A 22 15.10 6.73 -7.96
N CYS A 23 15.90 5.67 -8.09
CA CYS A 23 15.67 4.58 -9.02
C CYS A 23 15.50 3.26 -8.29
N TRP A 24 14.56 2.44 -8.76
CA TRP A 24 14.41 1.05 -8.35
C TRP A 24 14.84 0.13 -9.47
N THR A 25 15.65 -0.87 -9.16
CA THR A 25 15.90 -2.01 -10.06
C THR A 25 14.71 -2.98 -10.01
N TRP A 26 14.65 -3.94 -10.95
CA TRP A 26 13.63 -5.00 -10.91
C TRP A 26 13.70 -5.84 -9.64
N ASN A 27 14.90 -6.07 -9.09
CA ASN A 27 15.07 -6.76 -7.82
C ASN A 27 14.48 -5.96 -6.66
N GLN A 28 14.74 -4.66 -6.60
CA GLN A 28 14.20 -3.77 -5.56
C GLN A 28 12.68 -3.64 -5.69
N TYR A 29 12.18 -3.46 -6.91
CA TYR A 29 10.75 -3.45 -7.20
C TYR A 29 10.06 -4.71 -6.67
N TYR A 30 10.58 -5.88 -7.04
CA TYR A 30 10.05 -7.16 -6.58
C TYR A 30 10.07 -7.28 -5.05
N THR A 31 11.18 -6.87 -4.44
CA THR A 31 11.34 -6.92 -2.98
C THR A 31 10.28 -6.08 -2.28
N ASP A 32 10.03 -4.84 -2.72
CA ASP A 32 9.06 -3.95 -2.07
C ASP A 32 7.61 -4.39 -2.31
N VAL A 33 7.30 -4.92 -3.50
CA VAL A 33 6.00 -5.57 -3.78
C VAL A 33 5.75 -6.76 -2.84
N MET A 34 6.76 -7.63 -2.67
CA MET A 34 6.66 -8.79 -1.78
C MET A 34 6.52 -8.37 -0.31
N ARG A 35 7.27 -7.36 0.14
CA ARG A 35 7.14 -6.81 1.50
C ARG A 35 5.73 -6.28 1.77
N PHE A 36 5.14 -5.55 0.81
CA PHE A 36 3.77 -5.08 0.94
C PHE A 36 2.78 -6.24 1.05
N ALA A 37 2.88 -7.24 0.17
CA ALA A 37 2.02 -8.44 0.22
C ALA A 37 2.13 -9.18 1.56
N LYS A 38 3.34 -9.32 2.07
CA LYS A 38 3.62 -9.97 3.37
C LYS A 38 3.06 -9.17 4.55
N ALA A 39 3.15 -7.83 4.51
CA ALA A 39 2.55 -6.96 5.53
C ALA A 39 1.02 -7.11 5.55
N CYS A 40 0.39 -7.12 4.38
CA CYS A 40 -1.04 -7.42 4.26
C CYS A 40 -1.40 -8.81 4.83
N HIS A 41 -0.57 -9.82 4.55
CA HIS A 41 -0.76 -11.16 5.12
C HIS A 41 -0.65 -11.16 6.64
N GLN A 42 0.35 -10.50 7.19
CA GLN A 42 0.59 -10.41 8.65
C GLN A 42 -0.59 -9.77 9.39
N LEU A 43 -1.25 -8.81 8.79
CA LEU A 43 -2.47 -8.18 9.32
C LEU A 43 -3.75 -8.98 9.03
N ASN A 44 -3.63 -10.20 8.52
CA ASN A 44 -4.77 -11.06 8.18
C ASN A 44 -5.80 -10.36 7.28
N MET A 45 -5.32 -9.66 6.23
CA MET A 45 -6.22 -9.11 5.22
C MET A 45 -6.98 -10.23 4.53
N SER A 46 -8.29 -10.05 4.40
CA SER A 46 -9.19 -11.06 3.85
C SER A 46 -8.95 -11.25 2.34
N HIS A 47 -9.16 -12.48 1.85
CA HIS A 47 -9.14 -12.75 0.42
C HIS A 47 -10.24 -11.94 -0.28
N ARG A 48 -9.89 -11.28 -1.38
CA ARG A 48 -10.75 -10.36 -2.16
C ARG A 48 -11.19 -9.08 -1.43
N SER A 49 -10.68 -8.80 -0.21
CA SER A 49 -10.88 -7.48 0.37
C SER A 49 -10.20 -6.39 -0.46
N GLY A 50 -10.66 -5.16 -0.31
CA GLY A 50 -10.10 -4.03 -1.02
C GLY A 50 -8.76 -3.53 -0.45
N CYS A 51 -7.94 -2.97 -1.33
CA CYS A 51 -6.83 -2.08 -1.02
C CYS A 51 -7.10 -0.73 -1.68
N ALA A 52 -7.54 0.25 -0.92
CA ALA A 52 -7.78 1.61 -1.42
C ALA A 52 -6.46 2.38 -1.51
N ILE A 53 -6.17 2.96 -2.67
CA ILE A 53 -4.92 3.70 -2.92
C ILE A 53 -5.25 5.10 -3.42
N MET A 54 -4.78 6.14 -2.72
CA MET A 54 -5.00 7.54 -3.06
C MET A 54 -3.69 8.31 -3.08
N GLY A 55 -3.31 8.82 -4.23
CA GLY A 55 -2.09 9.60 -4.44
C GLY A 55 -1.72 9.74 -5.90
N PHE A 56 -0.71 10.54 -6.17
CA PHE A 56 -0.10 10.66 -7.49
C PHE A 56 0.72 9.42 -7.86
N ASN A 57 1.12 9.34 -9.13
CA ASN A 57 1.97 8.27 -9.63
C ASN A 57 3.28 8.22 -8.84
N ALA A 58 3.49 7.12 -8.12
CA ALA A 58 4.65 6.88 -7.28
C ALA A 58 5.00 5.39 -7.27
N PRO A 59 6.25 5.02 -6.96
CA PRO A 59 6.62 3.63 -6.77
C PRO A 59 5.75 2.92 -5.73
N GLU A 60 5.46 3.56 -4.60
CA GLU A 60 4.63 3.04 -3.52
C GLU A 60 3.20 2.73 -3.98
N TRP A 61 2.66 3.54 -4.89
CA TRP A 61 1.36 3.29 -5.52
C TRP A 61 1.41 1.94 -6.28
N ALA A 62 2.43 1.75 -7.12
CA ALA A 62 2.61 0.52 -7.89
C ALA A 62 2.87 -0.70 -7.00
N PHE A 63 3.69 -0.54 -5.95
CA PHE A 63 3.98 -1.62 -4.99
C PHE A 63 2.74 -2.03 -4.22
N SER A 64 1.91 -1.08 -3.80
CA SER A 64 0.63 -1.35 -3.12
C SER A 64 -0.34 -2.08 -4.04
N CYS A 65 -0.47 -1.63 -5.28
CA CYS A 65 -1.34 -2.24 -6.29
C CYS A 65 -0.95 -3.71 -6.52
N ILE A 66 0.29 -3.98 -6.90
CA ILE A 66 0.74 -5.33 -7.22
C ILE A 66 0.83 -6.20 -5.96
N GLY A 67 1.32 -5.65 -4.84
CA GLY A 67 1.45 -6.37 -3.58
C GLY A 67 0.10 -6.81 -3.01
N SER A 68 -0.94 -5.99 -3.12
CA SER A 68 -2.30 -6.38 -2.71
C SER A 68 -2.83 -7.53 -3.56
N ILE A 69 -2.63 -7.50 -4.89
CA ILE A 69 -3.01 -8.60 -5.79
C ILE A 69 -2.28 -9.89 -5.39
N LEU A 70 -0.97 -9.84 -5.11
CA LEU A 70 -0.20 -11.01 -4.68
C LEU A 70 -0.73 -11.61 -3.36
N ASN A 71 -1.27 -10.78 -2.47
CA ASN A 71 -1.93 -11.25 -1.24
C ASN A 71 -3.36 -11.76 -1.46
N GLY A 72 -3.92 -11.67 -2.68
CA GLY A 72 -5.27 -12.09 -3.02
C GLY A 72 -6.33 -11.03 -2.76
N GLN A 73 -5.96 -9.76 -2.72
CA GLN A 73 -6.85 -8.60 -2.57
C GLN A 73 -7.14 -7.94 -3.93
N VAL A 74 -8.08 -7.01 -3.95
CA VAL A 74 -8.43 -6.18 -5.10
C VAL A 74 -8.05 -4.74 -4.80
N PHE A 75 -7.19 -4.13 -5.63
CA PHE A 75 -6.87 -2.72 -5.46
C PHE A 75 -7.98 -1.82 -6.02
N THR A 76 -8.16 -0.67 -5.38
CA THR A 76 -9.14 0.36 -5.79
C THR A 76 -8.43 1.71 -5.77
N GLY A 77 -8.23 2.30 -6.96
CA GLY A 77 -7.70 3.65 -7.08
C GLY A 77 -8.75 4.69 -6.70
N ILE A 78 -8.41 5.58 -5.78
CA ILE A 78 -9.26 6.72 -5.39
C ILE A 78 -8.67 8.00 -6.00
N TYR A 79 -9.50 8.76 -6.72
CA TYR A 79 -9.08 10.04 -7.28
C TYR A 79 -8.71 11.04 -6.19
N ILE A 80 -7.57 11.71 -6.38
CA ILE A 80 -7.04 12.71 -5.43
C ILE A 80 -7.94 13.94 -5.26
N THR A 81 -8.90 14.15 -6.16
CA THR A 81 -9.90 15.24 -6.08
C THR A 81 -11.11 14.88 -5.23
N ASN A 82 -11.30 13.61 -4.88
CA ASN A 82 -12.44 13.15 -4.10
C ASN A 82 -12.39 13.71 -2.67
N GLN A 83 -13.54 14.20 -2.21
CA GLN A 83 -13.73 14.68 -0.85
C GLN A 83 -14.10 13.52 0.10
N ALA A 84 -14.16 13.81 1.40
CA ALA A 84 -14.31 12.81 2.46
C ALA A 84 -15.49 11.84 2.27
N ASP A 85 -16.65 12.33 1.83
CA ASP A 85 -17.85 11.49 1.64
C ASP A 85 -17.67 10.51 0.48
N ALA A 86 -17.09 10.96 -0.64
CA ALA A 86 -16.80 10.10 -1.79
C ALA A 86 -15.71 9.06 -1.44
N VAL A 87 -14.70 9.47 -0.68
CA VAL A 87 -13.63 8.59 -0.19
C VAL A 87 -14.19 7.52 0.75
N LEU A 88 -15.07 7.91 1.68
CA LEU A 88 -15.77 6.99 2.58
C LEU A 88 -16.58 5.96 1.79
N TYR A 89 -17.43 6.44 0.88
CA TYR A 89 -18.25 5.57 0.05
C TYR A 89 -17.42 4.55 -0.74
N GLN A 90 -16.37 5.01 -1.45
CA GLN A 90 -15.54 4.13 -2.27
C GLN A 90 -14.79 3.09 -1.43
N THR A 91 -14.28 3.48 -0.27
CA THR A 91 -13.56 2.58 0.64
C THR A 91 -14.49 1.51 1.22
N GLN A 92 -15.71 1.89 1.62
CA GLN A 92 -16.72 0.95 2.12
C GLN A 92 -17.23 0.03 1.00
N HIS A 93 -17.55 0.60 -0.18
CA HIS A 93 -18.06 -0.16 -1.32
C HIS A 93 -17.06 -1.21 -1.84
N SER A 94 -15.78 -0.86 -1.84
CA SER A 94 -14.70 -1.80 -2.20
C SER A 94 -14.31 -2.75 -1.08
N GLU A 95 -14.97 -2.69 0.08
CA GLU A 95 -14.64 -3.48 1.27
C GLU A 95 -13.16 -3.42 1.64
N SER A 96 -12.57 -2.22 1.53
CA SER A 96 -11.15 -2.04 1.75
C SER A 96 -10.76 -2.28 3.20
N GLU A 97 -9.78 -3.15 3.39
CA GLU A 97 -9.15 -3.44 4.69
C GLU A 97 -7.82 -2.72 4.88
N VAL A 98 -7.23 -2.24 3.80
CA VAL A 98 -6.04 -1.38 3.83
C VAL A 98 -6.27 -0.14 2.97
N VAL A 99 -5.83 0.99 3.49
CA VAL A 99 -5.86 2.31 2.84
C VAL A 99 -4.44 2.81 2.74
N VAL A 100 -3.99 3.14 1.53
CA VAL A 100 -2.63 3.62 1.26
C VAL A 100 -2.74 5.02 0.68
N VAL A 101 -2.11 6.00 1.31
CA VAL A 101 -2.21 7.41 0.91
C VAL A 101 -0.84 8.07 0.77
N GLU A 102 -0.77 9.07 -0.09
CA GLU A 102 0.49 9.75 -0.36
C GLU A 102 0.93 10.69 0.78
N ASN A 103 0.03 11.52 1.27
CA ASN A 103 0.38 12.60 2.19
C ASN A 103 -0.68 12.85 3.27
N ALA A 104 -0.34 13.69 4.22
CA ALA A 104 -1.18 14.03 5.36
C ALA A 104 -2.52 14.67 4.96
N GLU A 105 -2.54 15.50 3.90
CA GLU A 105 -3.78 16.12 3.40
C GLU A 105 -4.77 15.08 2.89
N MET A 106 -4.30 14.09 2.13
CA MET A 106 -5.12 12.99 1.65
C MET A 106 -5.60 12.10 2.80
N LEU A 107 -4.71 11.80 3.78
CA LEU A 107 -5.07 11.02 4.96
C LEU A 107 -6.19 11.70 5.76
N LYS A 108 -6.19 13.03 5.87
CA LYS A 108 -7.22 13.79 6.57
C LYS A 108 -8.63 13.53 6.03
N ARG A 109 -8.78 13.25 4.73
CA ARG A 109 -10.07 12.94 4.11
C ARG A 109 -10.68 11.62 4.61
N PHE A 110 -9.83 10.73 5.11
CA PHE A 110 -10.27 9.49 5.77
C PHE A 110 -10.53 9.74 7.25
N THR A 111 -9.64 10.46 7.93
CA THR A 111 -9.70 10.58 9.39
C THR A 111 -10.91 11.39 9.92
N VAL A 112 -11.52 12.26 9.11
CA VAL A 112 -12.76 12.97 9.47
C VAL A 112 -13.96 12.04 9.68
N ASN A 113 -13.91 10.82 9.16
CA ASN A 113 -14.94 9.78 9.32
C ASN A 113 -14.34 8.48 9.87
N LEU A 114 -13.29 8.56 10.68
CA LEU A 114 -12.51 7.41 11.11
C LEU A 114 -13.33 6.31 11.79
N ASP A 115 -14.35 6.71 12.53
CA ASP A 115 -15.31 5.83 13.22
C ASP A 115 -16.16 4.97 12.27
N LYS A 116 -16.22 5.34 10.97
CA LYS A 116 -17.01 4.64 9.95
C LYS A 116 -16.22 3.61 9.14
N TYR A 117 -14.91 3.48 9.42
CA TYR A 117 -14.02 2.53 8.71
C TYR A 117 -13.80 1.24 9.51
N ASP A 118 -14.89 0.53 9.82
CA ASP A 118 -14.87 -0.67 10.67
C ASP A 118 -13.99 -1.78 10.13
N LYS A 119 -13.96 -1.97 8.79
CA LYS A 119 -13.18 -3.01 8.11
C LYS A 119 -11.72 -2.64 7.95
N VAL A 120 -11.36 -1.36 7.98
CA VAL A 120 -9.98 -0.93 7.72
C VAL A 120 -9.07 -1.30 8.89
N LYS A 121 -8.05 -2.11 8.58
CA LYS A 121 -7.03 -2.61 9.53
C LYS A 121 -5.76 -1.77 9.49
N ALA A 122 -5.49 -1.09 8.37
CA ALA A 122 -4.31 -0.24 8.23
C ALA A 122 -4.55 0.98 7.35
N PHE A 123 -4.07 2.13 7.82
CA PHE A 123 -3.84 3.35 7.05
C PHE A 123 -2.33 3.52 6.89
N VAL A 124 -1.85 3.55 5.66
CA VAL A 124 -0.42 3.57 5.33
C VAL A 124 -0.08 4.85 4.58
N LEU A 125 0.89 5.60 5.10
CA LEU A 125 1.30 6.90 4.58
C LEU A 125 2.71 6.81 3.98
N TRP A 126 2.90 7.18 2.67
CA TRP A 126 4.21 7.00 2.02
C TRP A 126 5.03 8.28 1.78
N GLY A 127 4.42 9.44 1.63
CA GLY A 127 5.11 10.68 1.27
C GLY A 127 5.65 11.47 2.46
N GLU A 128 5.48 10.98 3.69
CA GLU A 128 5.84 11.68 4.91
C GLU A 128 6.83 10.87 5.76
N ASN A 129 7.57 11.57 6.61
CA ASN A 129 8.52 10.95 7.54
C ASN A 129 7.96 10.76 8.96
N GLN A 130 6.77 11.31 9.23
CA GLN A 130 6.07 11.19 10.51
C GLN A 130 4.56 11.16 10.28
N LEU A 131 3.85 10.49 11.17
CA LEU A 131 2.38 10.48 11.14
C LEU A 131 1.86 11.86 11.57
N PRO A 132 0.76 12.35 10.95
CA PRO A 132 0.11 13.59 11.37
C PRO A 132 -0.40 13.49 12.82
N GLU A 133 -0.53 14.66 13.46
CA GLU A 133 -1.13 14.74 14.79
C GLU A 133 -2.54 14.12 14.78
N GLY A 134 -2.86 13.36 15.84
CA GLY A 134 -4.12 12.63 15.95
C GLY A 134 -4.16 11.28 15.20
N CYS A 135 -3.22 11.00 14.29
CA CYS A 135 -3.09 9.72 13.61
C CYS A 135 -2.21 8.76 14.43
N THR A 136 -2.65 8.44 15.64
CA THR A 136 -1.96 7.55 16.57
C THR A 136 -2.72 6.24 16.74
N GLY A 137 -2.01 5.17 17.13
CA GLY A 137 -2.62 3.88 17.40
C GLY A 137 -2.30 2.80 16.36
N PRO A 138 -2.77 1.57 16.60
CA PRO A 138 -2.27 0.38 15.91
C PRO A 138 -2.70 0.26 14.43
N LYS A 139 -3.54 1.18 13.93
CA LYS A 139 -4.00 1.16 12.54
C LYS A 139 -3.21 2.12 11.63
N PHE A 140 -2.37 3.02 12.17
CA PHE A 140 -1.64 4.01 11.38
C PHE A 140 -0.17 3.63 11.24
N TYR A 141 0.33 3.65 10.02
CA TYR A 141 1.70 3.25 9.68
C TYR A 141 2.34 4.24 8.72
N LEU A 142 3.60 4.57 8.94
CA LEU A 142 4.45 5.04 7.86
C LEU A 142 4.77 3.87 6.92
N TRP A 143 5.02 4.16 5.65
CA TRP A 143 5.33 3.16 4.63
C TRP A 143 6.37 2.14 5.08
N LYS A 144 7.51 2.64 5.57
CA LYS A 144 8.62 1.78 6.01
C LYS A 144 8.22 0.86 7.18
N ASP A 145 7.40 1.36 8.10
CA ASP A 145 6.99 0.58 9.28
C ASP A 145 5.93 -0.46 8.90
N PHE A 146 5.04 -0.12 7.97
CA PHE A 146 4.11 -1.09 7.40
C PHE A 146 4.84 -2.25 6.73
N LEU A 147 5.86 -1.97 5.90
CA LEU A 147 6.62 -3.02 5.22
C LEU A 147 7.37 -3.95 6.19
N LYS A 148 7.81 -3.44 7.36
CA LYS A 148 8.46 -4.26 8.41
C LYS A 148 7.54 -5.32 9.00
N LEU A 149 6.22 -5.12 9.01
CA LEU A 149 5.26 -6.10 9.54
C LEU A 149 5.41 -7.46 8.86
N GLY A 150 5.79 -7.48 7.59
CA GLY A 150 5.94 -8.68 6.79
C GLY A 150 7.31 -9.37 6.88
N GLU A 151 8.29 -8.83 7.62
CA GLU A 151 9.67 -9.35 7.59
C GLU A 151 9.80 -10.81 8.03
N ALA A 152 8.98 -11.26 8.98
CA ALA A 152 8.97 -12.65 9.43
C ALA A 152 8.21 -13.61 8.49
N VAL A 153 7.44 -13.09 7.54
CA VAL A 153 6.65 -13.90 6.60
C VAL A 153 7.53 -14.41 5.48
N LYS A 154 7.53 -15.72 5.25
CA LYS A 154 8.29 -16.34 4.15
C LYS A 154 7.64 -16.10 2.80
N ASP A 155 8.41 -16.08 1.72
CA ASP A 155 7.93 -15.87 0.35
C ASP A 155 6.94 -16.96 -0.09
N GLU A 156 7.16 -18.20 0.33
CA GLU A 156 6.31 -19.35 0.00
C GLU A 156 4.85 -19.16 0.43
N VAL A 157 4.62 -18.40 1.52
CA VAL A 157 3.27 -18.07 1.99
C VAL A 157 2.51 -17.23 0.95
N ILE A 158 3.19 -16.26 0.35
CA ILE A 158 2.59 -15.42 -0.71
C ILE A 158 2.45 -16.23 -2.01
N PHE A 159 3.45 -17.04 -2.38
CA PHE A 159 3.35 -17.91 -3.57
C PHE A 159 2.17 -18.88 -3.49
N ALA A 160 1.90 -19.45 -2.32
CA ALA A 160 0.75 -20.32 -2.10
C ALA A 160 -0.61 -19.60 -2.28
N LYS A 161 -0.66 -18.28 -2.07
CA LYS A 161 -1.87 -17.47 -2.34
C LYS A 161 -2.06 -17.19 -3.82
N MET A 162 -0.98 -16.98 -4.57
CA MET A 162 -1.03 -16.69 -6.01
C MET A 162 -1.51 -17.89 -6.85
N SER A 163 -1.49 -19.10 -6.30
CA SER A 163 -1.91 -20.34 -6.99
C SER A 163 -3.38 -20.71 -6.74
N LYS A 164 -4.11 -19.88 -6.04
CA LYS A 164 -5.56 -20.03 -5.76
C LYS A 164 -6.39 -19.06 -6.61
#